data_b1844c6aba019189115e6c8770330c23
#
_entry.id   b1844c6aba019189115e6c8770330c23
#
_cell.length_a   1.000
_cell.length_b   1.000
_cell.length_c   1.000
_cell.angle_alpha   90.00
_cell.angle_beta   90.00
_cell.angle_gamma   90.00
#
_symmetry.space_group_name_H-M   'P 1'
#
loop_
_entity.id
_entity.type
_entity.pdbx_description
1 polymer ?
#
loop_
_entity_poly.entity_id
_entity_poly.type
_entity_poly.pdbx_seq_one_letter_code
_entity_poly.pdbx_strand_id
1 'polypeptide(L)'
;MKIFCDIDGVLTDFPRAFNERYGLDIAYELFGEGDFPAFMNKTIEQIDADLDFDFWANLPWTRYGRVFLDCLEWIYGQKNIYLLSFPSYSPAGPAGKIAWVRRELAGYANRLILATDKCSCASGDAILFDDRPRNIREFKAAGGNALLVPAPWNDGKFWFGI
;
A
#
# COMPACT_ATOMS: atom_id res chain seq x y z
N MET A 1 -8.34 1.23 20.04
CA MET A 1 -8.33 0.52 18.74
C MET A 1 -7.48 1.32 17.77
N LYS A 2 -6.54 0.69 17.08
CA LYS A 2 -5.69 1.30 16.05
C LYS A 2 -6.08 0.74 14.70
N ILE A 3 -6.22 1.61 13.72
CA ILE A 3 -6.54 1.25 12.34
C ILE A 3 -5.30 1.51 11.50
N PHE A 4 -4.81 0.51 10.81
CA PHE A 4 -3.69 0.60 9.90
C PHE A 4 -4.20 0.48 8.46
N CYS A 5 -3.86 1.43 7.62
CA CYS A 5 -4.18 1.45 6.20
C CYS A 5 -2.89 1.39 5.41
N ASP A 6 -2.76 0.42 4.51
CA ASP A 6 -1.64 0.37 3.57
C ASP A 6 -1.72 1.53 2.57
N ILE A 7 -0.60 1.85 1.96
CA ILE A 7 -0.49 2.91 0.96
C ILE A 7 -0.48 2.30 -0.44
N ASP A 8 0.53 1.48 -0.77
CA ASP A 8 0.73 0.98 -2.13
C ASP A 8 -0.28 -0.11 -2.46
N GLY A 9 -1.07 0.10 -3.52
CA GLY A 9 -2.15 -0.81 -3.90
C GLY A 9 -3.49 -0.54 -3.21
N VAL A 10 -3.49 0.19 -2.09
CA VAL A 10 -4.72 0.63 -1.40
C VAL A 10 -5.03 2.08 -1.71
N LEU A 11 -4.13 2.99 -1.37
CA LEU A 11 -4.29 4.43 -1.63
C LEU A 11 -3.62 4.85 -2.92
N THR A 12 -2.41 4.34 -3.19
CA THR A 12 -1.62 4.67 -4.39
C THR A 12 -1.62 3.55 -5.42
N ASP A 13 -1.70 3.93 -6.69
CA ASP A 13 -1.71 3.04 -7.85
C ASP A 13 -0.29 2.81 -8.37
N PHE A 14 0.45 1.98 -7.64
CA PHE A 14 1.81 1.58 -8.03
C PHE A 14 1.87 0.92 -9.42
N PRO A 15 0.98 -0.04 -9.78
CA PRO A 15 0.98 -0.65 -11.10
C PRO A 15 0.89 0.36 -12.23
N ARG A 16 -0.01 1.34 -12.11
CA ARG A 16 -0.15 2.40 -13.10
C ARG A 16 1.13 3.22 -13.24
N ALA A 17 1.68 3.71 -12.12
CA ALA A 17 2.90 4.50 -12.14
C ALA A 17 4.08 3.72 -12.72
N PHE A 18 4.17 2.42 -12.40
CA PHE A 18 5.20 1.53 -12.92
C PHE A 18 5.11 1.36 -14.43
N ASN A 19 3.92 1.04 -14.94
CA ASN A 19 3.68 0.93 -16.37
C ASN A 19 4.00 2.22 -17.12
N GLU A 20 3.55 3.37 -16.59
CA GLU A 20 3.86 4.70 -17.17
C GLU A 20 5.38 4.98 -17.17
N ARG A 21 6.09 4.66 -16.09
CA ARG A 21 7.54 4.90 -15.95
C ARG A 21 8.37 4.14 -16.99
N TYR A 22 7.99 2.88 -17.26
CA TYR A 22 8.74 2.00 -18.14
C TYR A 22 8.15 1.87 -19.55
N GLY A 23 7.03 2.53 -19.84
CA GLY A 23 6.33 2.40 -21.12
C GLY A 23 5.80 0.98 -21.36
N LEU A 24 5.33 0.32 -20.30
CA LEU A 24 4.84 -1.05 -20.30
C LEU A 24 3.31 -1.08 -20.17
N ASP A 25 2.73 -2.22 -20.49
CA ASP A 25 1.31 -2.52 -20.28
C ASP A 25 1.18 -3.89 -19.57
N ILE A 26 1.78 -3.98 -18.39
CA ILE A 26 1.70 -5.18 -17.55
C ILE A 26 0.32 -5.21 -16.92
N ALA A 27 -0.39 -6.34 -17.10
CA ALA A 27 -1.69 -6.53 -16.49
C ALA A 27 -1.62 -6.41 -14.97
N TYR A 28 -2.61 -5.76 -14.36
CA TYR A 28 -2.64 -5.45 -12.93
C TYR A 28 -2.57 -6.71 -12.06
N GLU A 29 -3.16 -7.81 -12.51
CA GLU A 29 -3.18 -9.10 -11.82
C GLU A 29 -1.77 -9.64 -11.51
N LEU A 30 -0.79 -9.27 -12.33
CA LEU A 30 0.60 -9.72 -12.21
C LEU A 30 1.43 -8.96 -11.16
N PHE A 31 0.87 -7.93 -10.54
CA PHE A 31 1.57 -7.17 -9.48
C PHE A 31 1.41 -7.75 -8.07
N GLY A 32 0.50 -8.70 -7.88
CA GLY A 32 0.11 -9.20 -6.57
C GLY A 32 1.18 -9.99 -5.82
N GLU A 33 1.66 -11.05 -6.42
CA GLU A 33 2.62 -11.99 -5.79
C GLU A 33 4.08 -11.68 -6.15
N GLY A 34 4.34 -10.56 -6.84
CA GLY A 34 5.69 -10.16 -7.23
C GLY A 34 6.16 -10.76 -8.55
N ASP A 35 5.25 -11.16 -9.42
CA ASP A 35 5.58 -11.78 -10.73
C ASP A 35 6.02 -10.74 -11.77
N PHE A 36 5.69 -9.47 -11.59
CA PHE A 36 6.03 -8.40 -12.52
C PHE A 36 7.54 -8.20 -12.77
N PRO A 37 8.48 -8.50 -11.84
CA PRO A 37 9.91 -8.41 -12.14
C PRO A 37 10.37 -9.32 -13.27
N ALA A 38 9.69 -10.45 -13.49
CA ALA A 38 10.00 -11.37 -14.58
C ALA A 38 9.87 -10.70 -15.97
N PHE A 39 8.93 -9.77 -16.15
CA PHE A 39 8.79 -8.99 -17.39
C PHE A 39 9.96 -8.04 -17.65
N MET A 40 10.67 -7.64 -16.60
CA MET A 40 11.82 -6.75 -16.69
C MET A 40 13.15 -7.51 -16.81
N ASN A 41 13.15 -8.82 -16.64
CA ASN A 41 14.37 -9.63 -16.47
C ASN A 41 15.30 -9.05 -15.39
N LYS A 42 14.71 -8.54 -14.30
CA LYS A 42 15.39 -7.92 -13.16
C LYS A 42 14.88 -8.53 -11.85
N THR A 43 15.67 -8.42 -10.79
CA THR A 43 15.19 -8.72 -9.44
C THR A 43 14.38 -7.53 -8.89
N ILE A 44 13.59 -7.78 -7.85
CA ILE A 44 12.81 -6.71 -7.20
C ILE A 44 13.72 -5.61 -6.64
N GLU A 45 14.89 -5.96 -6.12
CA GLU A 45 15.87 -5.01 -5.59
C GLU A 45 16.47 -4.14 -6.71
N GLN A 46 16.72 -4.71 -7.90
CA GLN A 46 17.20 -3.96 -9.05
C GLN A 46 16.15 -2.99 -9.56
N ILE A 47 14.89 -3.43 -9.62
CA ILE A 47 13.77 -2.55 -9.99
C ILE A 47 13.63 -1.42 -8.98
N ASP A 48 13.65 -1.75 -7.70
CA ASP A 48 13.49 -0.77 -6.64
C ASP A 48 14.63 0.26 -6.61
N ALA A 49 15.86 -0.15 -6.95
CA ALA A 49 16.99 0.76 -7.10
C ALA A 49 16.84 1.75 -8.27
N ASP A 50 16.09 1.38 -9.31
CA ASP A 50 15.80 2.24 -10.45
C ASP A 50 14.64 3.23 -10.20
N LEU A 51 13.82 2.99 -9.15
CA LEU A 51 12.71 3.84 -8.78
C LEU A 51 13.22 4.99 -7.88
N ASP A 52 13.28 6.16 -8.47
CA ASP A 52 13.81 7.37 -7.82
C ASP A 52 12.81 8.02 -6.84
N PHE A 53 13.26 9.08 -6.18
CA PHE A 53 12.42 9.88 -5.27
C PHE A 53 11.15 10.40 -5.96
N ASP A 54 11.27 10.90 -7.19
CA ASP A 54 10.15 11.50 -7.91
C ASP A 54 9.08 10.46 -8.25
N PHE A 55 9.48 9.22 -8.56
CA PHE A 55 8.54 8.12 -8.73
C PHE A 55 7.67 7.93 -7.48
N TRP A 56 8.30 7.74 -6.32
CA TRP A 56 7.59 7.46 -5.06
C TRP A 56 6.81 8.68 -4.56
N ALA A 57 7.35 9.89 -4.77
CA ALA A 57 6.69 11.12 -4.34
C ALA A 57 5.47 11.49 -5.18
N ASN A 58 5.33 10.96 -6.40
CA ASN A 58 4.27 11.32 -7.34
C ASN A 58 3.35 10.15 -7.71
N LEU A 59 3.30 9.10 -6.91
CA LEU A 59 2.36 8.01 -7.14
C LEU A 59 0.93 8.54 -7.27
N PRO A 60 0.19 8.12 -8.31
CA PRO A 60 -1.22 8.49 -8.46
C PRO A 60 -2.07 7.78 -7.40
N TRP A 61 -3.22 8.35 -7.08
CA TRP A 61 -4.23 7.67 -6.28
C TRP A 61 -4.82 6.48 -7.05
N THR A 62 -5.14 5.40 -6.32
CA THR A 62 -6.05 4.39 -6.87
C THR A 62 -7.42 5.02 -7.12
N ARG A 63 -8.20 4.42 -8.00
CA ARG A 63 -9.54 4.90 -8.34
C ARG A 63 -10.42 5.17 -7.12
N TYR A 64 -10.29 4.35 -6.09
CA TYR A 64 -11.14 4.41 -4.89
C TYR A 64 -10.39 4.79 -3.62
N GLY A 65 -9.07 5.02 -3.67
CA GLY A 65 -8.23 5.22 -2.48
C GLY A 65 -8.69 6.38 -1.60
N ARG A 66 -9.07 7.50 -2.22
CA ARG A 66 -9.58 8.66 -1.45
C ARG A 66 -10.90 8.33 -0.75
N VAL A 67 -11.88 7.80 -1.48
CA VAL A 67 -13.18 7.44 -0.94
C VAL A 67 -13.05 6.36 0.15
N PHE A 68 -12.14 5.41 -0.05
CA PHE A 68 -11.87 4.37 0.93
C PHE A 68 -11.33 4.97 2.25
N LEU A 69 -10.35 5.87 2.16
CA LEU A 69 -9.82 6.55 3.35
C LEU A 69 -10.88 7.40 4.06
N ASP A 70 -11.69 8.15 3.29
CA ASP A 70 -12.79 8.95 3.83
C ASP A 70 -13.81 8.06 4.58
N CYS A 71 -14.11 6.86 4.07
CA CYS A 71 -14.95 5.87 4.76
C CYS A 71 -14.30 5.39 6.08
N LEU A 72 -13.01 5.10 6.07
CA LEU A 72 -12.30 4.72 7.30
C LEU A 72 -12.33 5.86 8.33
N GLU A 73 -12.14 7.11 7.89
CA GLU A 73 -12.23 8.28 8.77
C GLU A 73 -13.62 8.44 9.38
N TRP A 74 -14.66 8.22 8.59
CA TRP A 74 -16.04 8.30 9.05
C TRP A 74 -16.36 7.21 10.09
N ILE A 75 -15.88 5.98 9.86
CA ILE A 75 -16.18 4.84 10.73
C ILE A 75 -15.36 4.88 12.05
N TYR A 76 -14.07 5.15 11.93
CA TYR A 76 -13.12 4.96 13.04
C TYR A 76 -12.59 6.26 13.63
N GLY A 77 -12.79 7.38 12.93
CA GLY A 77 -12.21 8.68 13.28
C GLY A 77 -10.73 8.78 12.89
N GLN A 78 -10.37 9.87 12.23
CA GLN A 78 -9.03 10.12 11.69
C GLN A 78 -7.91 9.88 12.72
N LYS A 79 -8.12 10.26 13.98
CA LYS A 79 -7.12 10.14 15.08
C LYS A 79 -6.69 8.69 15.36
N ASN A 80 -7.52 7.72 15.01
CA ASN A 80 -7.27 6.29 15.23
C ASN A 80 -6.61 5.61 14.02
N ILE A 81 -6.46 6.32 12.88
CA ILE A 81 -5.94 5.77 11.64
C ILE A 81 -4.46 6.13 11.50
N TYR A 82 -3.67 5.15 11.16
CA TYR A 82 -2.25 5.22 10.83
C TYR A 82 -2.06 4.69 9.41
N LEU A 83 -1.16 5.30 8.64
CA LEU A 83 -0.71 4.76 7.38
C LEU A 83 0.45 3.81 7.66
N LEU A 84 0.38 2.57 7.16
CA LEU A 84 1.38 1.53 7.43
C LEU A 84 1.84 0.91 6.11
N SER A 85 3.03 1.29 5.65
CA SER A 85 3.56 0.86 4.36
C SER A 85 4.94 0.24 4.48
N PHE A 86 5.28 -0.65 3.53
CA PHE A 86 6.65 -1.12 3.36
C PHE A 86 7.53 0.01 2.84
N PRO A 87 8.73 0.24 3.42
CA PRO A 87 9.54 1.41 3.07
C PRO A 87 10.08 1.40 1.63
N SER A 88 10.16 0.23 0.96
CA SER A 88 11.00 -0.04 -0.19
C SER A 88 12.43 -0.41 0.23
N TYR A 89 13.20 -1.02 -0.67
CA TYR A 89 14.58 -1.44 -0.38
C TYR A 89 15.58 -0.30 -0.62
N SER A 90 15.22 0.68 -1.44
CA SER A 90 16.07 1.85 -1.72
C SER A 90 15.72 3.04 -0.81
N PRO A 91 16.69 3.92 -0.51
CA PRO A 91 16.43 5.13 0.28
C PRO A 91 15.42 6.11 -0.37
N ALA A 92 15.22 6.01 -1.68
CA ALA A 92 14.28 6.85 -2.42
C ALA A 92 12.82 6.58 -2.01
N GLY A 93 12.49 5.31 -1.74
CA GLY A 93 11.13 4.91 -1.38
C GLY A 93 10.62 5.58 -0.10
N PRO A 94 11.29 5.43 1.05
CA PRO A 94 10.87 6.10 2.29
C PRO A 94 10.75 7.62 2.13
N ALA A 95 11.75 8.25 1.50
CA ALA A 95 11.76 9.70 1.29
C ALA A 95 10.58 10.16 0.41
N GLY A 96 10.34 9.46 -0.70
CA GLY A 96 9.23 9.77 -1.61
C GLY A 96 7.86 9.55 -0.96
N LYS A 97 7.66 8.44 -0.25
CA LYS A 97 6.40 8.16 0.47
C LYS A 97 6.11 9.21 1.54
N ILE A 98 7.12 9.64 2.29
CA ILE A 98 6.97 10.75 3.25
C ILE A 98 6.54 12.04 2.53
N ALA A 99 7.17 12.36 1.40
CA ALA A 99 6.81 13.54 0.59
C ALA A 99 5.37 13.44 0.06
N TRP A 100 4.98 12.27 -0.45
CA TRP A 100 3.63 12.01 -0.93
C TRP A 100 2.60 12.22 0.20
N VAL A 101 2.80 11.59 1.37
CA VAL A 101 1.89 11.73 2.51
C VAL A 101 1.80 13.18 2.98
N ARG A 102 2.91 13.91 3.04
CA ARG A 102 2.89 15.33 3.44
C ARG A 102 2.12 16.21 2.47
N ARG A 103 2.17 15.90 1.17
CA ARG A 103 1.45 16.66 0.15
C ARG A 103 -0.02 16.29 0.09
N GLU A 104 -0.32 14.99 0.02
CA GLU A 104 -1.68 14.50 -0.22
C GLU A 104 -2.51 14.35 1.06
N LEU A 105 -1.85 14.04 2.17
CA LEU A 105 -2.46 13.63 3.44
C LEU A 105 -1.74 14.30 4.63
N ALA A 106 -1.58 15.63 4.61
CA ALA A 106 -0.84 16.36 5.64
C ALA A 106 -1.27 16.03 7.09
N GLY A 107 -2.56 15.76 7.31
CA GLY A 107 -3.11 15.32 8.59
C GLY A 107 -2.58 13.97 9.10
N TYR A 108 -1.92 13.20 8.24
CA TYR A 108 -1.32 11.89 8.56
C TYR A 108 0.20 11.93 8.68
N ALA A 109 0.86 13.08 8.47
CA ALA A 109 2.31 13.18 8.45
C ALA A 109 2.99 12.60 9.72
N ASN A 110 2.34 12.74 10.87
CA ASN A 110 2.82 12.21 12.16
C ASN A 110 2.24 10.83 12.50
N ARG A 111 1.51 10.21 11.59
CA ARG A 111 0.90 8.88 11.73
C ARG A 111 1.26 7.97 10.57
N LEU A 112 2.34 8.27 9.87
CA LEU A 112 2.95 7.39 8.87
C LEU A 112 3.96 6.48 9.58
N ILE A 113 3.81 5.17 9.37
CA ILE A 113 4.71 4.13 9.83
C ILE A 113 5.25 3.42 8.59
N LEU A 114 6.56 3.42 8.44
CA LEU A 114 7.25 2.64 7.42
C LEU A 114 7.92 1.46 8.11
N ALA A 115 7.44 0.26 7.84
CA ALA A 115 7.89 -0.96 8.49
C ALA A 115 8.15 -2.08 7.46
N THR A 116 9.31 -2.72 7.57
CA THR A 116 9.64 -3.92 6.79
C THR A 116 8.84 -5.13 7.24
N ASP A 117 8.42 -5.13 8.50
CA ASP A 117 7.53 -6.11 9.10
C ASP A 117 6.30 -5.42 9.70
N LYS A 118 5.17 -5.49 8.99
CA LYS A 118 3.89 -4.93 9.45
C LYS A 118 3.34 -5.66 10.68
N CYS A 119 3.75 -6.90 10.91
CA CYS A 119 3.28 -7.70 12.03
C CYS A 119 3.71 -7.13 13.38
N SER A 120 4.79 -6.35 13.42
CA SER A 120 5.22 -5.62 14.62
C SER A 120 4.18 -4.63 15.16
N CYS A 121 3.20 -4.24 14.31
CA CYS A 121 2.08 -3.38 14.68
C CYS A 121 0.83 -4.15 15.12
N ALA A 122 0.85 -5.49 15.05
CA ALA A 122 -0.31 -6.32 15.39
C ALA A 122 -0.58 -6.32 16.90
N SER A 123 -1.85 -6.21 17.25
CA SER A 123 -2.37 -6.38 18.61
C SER A 123 -3.85 -6.70 18.54
N GLY A 124 -4.44 -7.22 19.62
CA GLY A 124 -5.85 -7.61 19.64
C GLY A 124 -6.83 -6.46 19.36
N ASP A 125 -6.41 -5.21 19.54
CA ASP A 125 -7.19 -4.00 19.25
C ASP A 125 -6.75 -3.28 17.97
N ALA A 126 -5.90 -3.91 17.15
CA ALA A 126 -5.43 -3.39 15.87
C ALA A 126 -6.18 -4.03 14.70
N ILE A 127 -6.49 -3.23 13.68
CA ILE A 127 -7.06 -3.70 12.40
C ILE A 127 -6.18 -3.17 11.27
N LEU A 128 -5.68 -4.07 10.41
CA LEU A 128 -4.96 -3.75 9.18
C LEU A 128 -5.90 -3.85 7.97
N PHE A 129 -5.87 -2.85 7.09
CA PHE A 129 -6.43 -2.85 5.75
C PHE A 129 -5.28 -2.88 4.74
N ASP A 130 -5.18 -3.94 3.96
CA ASP A 130 -4.04 -4.20 3.06
C ASP A 130 -4.53 -4.98 1.83
N ASP A 131 -3.92 -4.77 0.67
CA ASP A 131 -4.28 -5.45 -0.57
C ASP A 131 -3.57 -6.79 -0.76
N ARG A 132 -2.55 -7.08 0.07
CA ARG A 132 -1.77 -8.32 -0.04
C ARG A 132 -2.27 -9.42 0.89
N PRO A 133 -2.72 -10.56 0.34
CA PRO A 133 -3.18 -11.70 1.14
C PRO A 133 -2.14 -12.19 2.15
N ARG A 134 -0.85 -12.10 1.81
CA ARG A 134 0.25 -12.46 2.71
C ARG A 134 0.23 -11.59 3.97
N ASN A 135 0.17 -10.25 3.82
CA ASN A 135 0.15 -9.32 4.95
C ASN A 135 -1.05 -9.58 5.88
N ILE A 136 -2.22 -9.89 5.29
CA ILE A 136 -3.42 -10.24 6.03
C ILE A 136 -3.22 -11.49 6.90
N ARG A 137 -2.65 -12.56 6.31
CA ARG A 137 -2.39 -13.80 7.05
C ARG A 137 -1.39 -13.59 8.18
N GLU A 138 -0.27 -12.94 7.87
CA GLU A 138 0.82 -12.71 8.83
C GLU A 138 0.36 -11.81 9.99
N PHE A 139 -0.37 -10.73 9.70
CA PHE A 139 -0.88 -9.81 10.73
C PHE A 139 -1.88 -10.51 11.68
N LYS A 140 -2.76 -11.36 11.13
CA LYS A 140 -3.68 -12.18 11.93
C LYS A 140 -2.94 -13.22 12.78
N ALA A 141 -1.92 -13.87 12.21
CA ALA A 141 -1.09 -14.83 12.94
C ALA A 141 -0.34 -14.17 14.13
N ALA A 142 0.01 -12.89 13.99
CA ALA A 142 0.62 -12.09 15.06
C ALA A 142 -0.38 -11.54 16.10
N GLY A 143 -1.67 -11.92 16.02
CA GLY A 143 -2.70 -11.56 17.01
C GLY A 143 -3.47 -10.29 16.70
N GLY A 144 -3.29 -9.69 15.53
CA GLY A 144 -4.09 -8.56 15.07
C GLY A 144 -5.32 -9.00 14.27
N ASN A 145 -6.18 -8.04 13.93
CA ASN A 145 -7.24 -8.23 12.95
C ASN A 145 -6.80 -7.64 11.61
N ALA A 146 -7.24 -8.24 10.49
CA ALA A 146 -6.91 -7.70 9.18
C ALA A 146 -8.01 -7.99 8.16
N LEU A 147 -8.20 -7.06 7.24
CA LEU A 147 -9.18 -7.12 6.18
C LEU A 147 -8.49 -6.89 4.82
N LEU A 148 -8.75 -7.80 3.88
CA LEU A 148 -8.23 -7.69 2.54
C LEU A 148 -8.98 -6.58 1.80
N VAL A 149 -8.23 -5.60 1.28
CA VAL A 149 -8.77 -4.59 0.38
C VAL A 149 -8.80 -5.17 -1.03
N PRO A 150 -9.97 -5.22 -1.69
CA PRO A 150 -10.06 -5.74 -3.04
C PRO A 150 -9.18 -5.01 -4.03
N ALA A 151 -8.39 -5.75 -4.80
CA ALA A 151 -7.52 -5.25 -5.85
C ALA A 151 -7.49 -6.25 -7.02
N PRO A 152 -7.12 -5.84 -8.24
CA PRO A 152 -7.11 -6.74 -9.40
C PRO A 152 -6.22 -7.98 -9.22
N TRP A 153 -5.20 -7.89 -8.39
CA TRP A 153 -4.22 -8.97 -8.12
C TRP A 153 -4.56 -9.85 -6.92
N ASN A 154 -5.74 -9.72 -6.33
CA ASN A 154 -6.14 -10.57 -5.22
C ASN A 154 -7.55 -11.11 -5.38
N ASP A 155 -7.89 -12.18 -4.65
CA ASP A 155 -9.21 -12.83 -4.69
C ASP A 155 -10.31 -12.04 -3.97
N GLY A 156 -10.04 -10.81 -3.58
CA GLY A 156 -11.00 -9.93 -2.96
C GLY A 156 -12.12 -9.62 -3.92
N LYS A 157 -13.19 -10.44 -3.88
CA LYS A 157 -14.39 -10.14 -4.64
C LYS A 157 -14.92 -8.79 -4.23
N PHE A 158 -15.08 -7.88 -5.20
CA PHE A 158 -15.71 -6.59 -4.96
C PHE A 158 -17.06 -6.83 -4.26
N TRP A 159 -17.19 -6.31 -3.05
CA TRP A 159 -18.46 -6.35 -2.29
C TRP A 159 -19.51 -5.42 -2.86
N PHE A 160 -19.22 -4.74 -3.95
CA PHE A 160 -20.18 -3.95 -4.70
C PHE A 160 -20.64 -4.78 -5.91
N GLY A 161 -21.55 -5.73 -5.62
CA GLY A 161 -22.34 -6.33 -6.67
C GLY A 161 -23.16 -5.24 -7.36
N ILE A 162 -22.82 -4.93 -8.59
CA ILE A 162 -23.71 -4.41 -9.63
C ILE A 162 -23.71 -5.45 -10.72
#